data_1467474a4b55022a3199f2c6323a2d66
#
_entry.id   1467474a4b55022a3199f2c6323a2d66
#
_cell.length_a   1.000
_cell.length_b   1.000
_cell.length_c   1.000
_cell.angle_alpha   90.00
_cell.angle_beta   90.00
_cell.angle_gamma   90.00
#
_symmetry.space_group_name_H-M   'P 1'
#
loop_
_entity.id
_entity.type
_entity.pdbx_description
1 polymer ?
#
loop_
_entity_poly.entity_id
_entity_poly.type
_entity_poly.pdbx_seq_one_letter_code
_entity_poly.pdbx_strand_id
1 'polypeptide(L)'
;MSLRRDVVILACAVCAGIHGALAPAHFDDGVGAGIAFAVSAAVLAGLALWLTLRPAGPLPPAVAALVFAGLLASYALATTTGVLVLHPEPEPVDGLALATKAFELVGLVTALSLLRRRAISLPLIQPKGT
;
A
#
# COMPACT_ATOMS: atom_id res chain seq x y z
N MET A 1 21.80 -0.16 -1.31
CA MET A 1 20.35 -0.10 -1.04
C MET A 1 19.91 -1.38 -0.32
N SER A 2 18.83 -1.34 0.46
CA SER A 2 18.37 -2.54 1.18
C SER A 2 17.32 -3.25 0.29
N LEU A 3 17.55 -4.52 -0.04
CA LEU A 3 16.63 -5.35 -0.83
C LEU A 3 15.16 -5.20 -0.41
N ARG A 4 14.90 -5.14 0.89
CA ARG A 4 13.53 -4.96 1.42
C ARG A 4 12.91 -3.64 1.01
N ARG A 5 13.68 -2.57 0.99
CA ARG A 5 13.17 -1.27 0.54
C ARG A 5 12.86 -1.30 -0.95
N ASP A 6 13.72 -1.94 -1.73
CA ASP A 6 13.50 -2.07 -3.18
C ASP A 6 12.25 -2.90 -3.47
N VAL A 7 11.97 -3.92 -2.66
CA VAL A 7 10.71 -4.70 -2.74
C VAL A 7 9.48 -3.82 -2.44
N VAL A 8 9.55 -2.95 -1.40
CA VAL A 8 8.41 -2.03 -1.11
C VAL A 8 8.22 -1.03 -2.25
N ILE A 9 9.30 -0.47 -2.80
CA ILE A 9 9.25 0.45 -3.95
C ILE A 9 8.60 -0.25 -5.15
N LEU A 10 9.05 -1.46 -5.46
CA LEU A 10 8.51 -2.24 -6.56
C LEU A 10 7.02 -2.55 -6.36
N ALA A 11 6.62 -2.99 -5.16
CA ALA A 11 5.22 -3.24 -4.84
C ALA A 11 4.37 -1.98 -5.02
N CYS A 12 4.82 -0.83 -4.52
CA CYS A 12 4.15 0.46 -4.73
C CYS A 12 4.03 0.80 -6.22
N ALA A 13 5.10 0.66 -7.00
CA ALA A 13 5.11 1.00 -8.43
C ALA A 13 4.18 0.09 -9.24
N VAL A 14 4.22 -1.23 -9.00
CA VAL A 14 3.35 -2.20 -9.68
C VAL A 14 1.88 -1.94 -9.34
N CYS A 15 1.55 -1.79 -8.06
CA CYS A 15 0.17 -1.51 -7.64
C CYS A 15 -0.31 -0.14 -8.16
N ALA A 16 0.55 0.89 -8.20
CA ALA A 16 0.22 2.18 -8.81
C ALA A 16 -0.15 2.03 -10.29
N GLY A 17 0.63 1.25 -11.05
CA GLY A 17 0.36 0.97 -12.46
C GLY A 17 -0.97 0.25 -12.66
N ILE A 18 -1.25 -0.78 -11.87
CA ILE A 18 -2.51 -1.55 -11.96
C ILE A 18 -3.72 -0.67 -11.63
N HIS A 19 -3.69 0.06 -10.48
CA HIS A 19 -4.80 0.96 -10.11
C HIS A 19 -5.01 2.06 -11.14
N GLY A 20 -3.94 2.64 -11.67
CA GLY A 20 -4.02 3.65 -12.73
C GLY A 20 -4.62 3.11 -14.03
N ALA A 21 -4.24 1.90 -14.44
CA ALA A 21 -4.77 1.26 -15.64
C ALA A 21 -6.25 0.88 -15.51
N LEU A 22 -6.70 0.54 -14.30
CA LEU A 22 -8.08 0.14 -14.01
C LEU A 22 -9.01 1.34 -13.73
N ALA A 23 -8.47 2.51 -13.38
CA ALA A 23 -9.27 3.68 -13.04
C ALA A 23 -10.30 4.07 -14.12
N PRO A 24 -10.00 4.09 -15.44
CA PRO A 24 -11.00 4.40 -16.46
C PRO A 24 -12.23 3.47 -16.42
N ALA A 25 -12.02 2.15 -16.33
CA ALA A 25 -13.11 1.18 -16.25
C ALA A 25 -13.98 1.40 -15.00
N HIS A 26 -13.35 1.72 -13.85
CA HIS A 26 -14.09 2.00 -12.62
C HIS A 26 -14.85 3.35 -12.64
N PHE A 27 -14.45 4.28 -13.51
CA PHE A 27 -15.29 5.47 -13.77
C PHE A 27 -16.58 5.14 -14.50
N ASP A 28 -16.60 4.11 -15.34
CA ASP A 28 -17.80 3.61 -16.00
C ASP A 28 -18.77 2.96 -14.99
N ASP A 29 -18.23 2.30 -13.96
CA ASP A 29 -19.02 1.73 -12.86
C ASP A 29 -19.55 2.80 -11.90
N GLY A 30 -18.80 3.90 -11.73
CA GLY A 30 -19.19 5.02 -10.88
C GLY A 30 -18.07 6.00 -10.58
N VAL A 31 -18.41 7.27 -10.49
CA VAL A 31 -17.42 8.35 -10.26
C VAL A 31 -16.61 8.12 -8.99
N GLY A 32 -17.25 7.64 -7.91
CA GLY A 32 -16.57 7.37 -6.65
C GLY A 32 -15.51 6.27 -6.76
N ALA A 33 -15.83 5.17 -7.44
CA ALA A 33 -14.93 4.07 -7.68
C ALA A 33 -13.73 4.52 -8.54
N GLY A 34 -13.98 5.21 -9.65
CA GLY A 34 -12.92 5.74 -10.51
C GLY A 34 -11.97 6.68 -9.78
N ILE A 35 -12.50 7.60 -8.96
CA ILE A 35 -11.68 8.49 -8.13
C ILE A 35 -10.85 7.69 -7.12
N ALA A 36 -11.43 6.70 -6.45
CA ALA A 36 -10.71 5.87 -5.48
C ALA A 36 -9.51 5.16 -6.13
N PHE A 37 -9.68 4.58 -7.32
CA PHE A 37 -8.60 3.94 -8.07
C PHE A 37 -7.52 4.96 -8.51
N ALA A 38 -7.91 6.11 -9.03
CA ALA A 38 -6.98 7.16 -9.46
C ALA A 38 -6.18 7.72 -8.28
N VAL A 39 -6.82 7.98 -7.14
CA VAL A 39 -6.15 8.44 -5.91
C VAL A 39 -5.20 7.37 -5.37
N SER A 40 -5.62 6.11 -5.35
CA SER A 40 -4.75 4.99 -4.93
C SER A 40 -3.50 4.90 -5.81
N ALA A 41 -3.64 5.02 -7.12
CA ALA A 41 -2.52 5.04 -8.06
C ALA A 41 -1.56 6.21 -7.76
N ALA A 42 -2.08 7.42 -7.56
CA ALA A 42 -1.28 8.61 -7.28
C ALA A 42 -0.53 8.48 -5.93
N VAL A 43 -1.20 8.00 -4.89
CA VAL A 43 -0.59 7.80 -3.56
C VAL A 43 0.52 6.75 -3.63
N LEU A 44 0.29 5.62 -4.28
CA LEU A 44 1.30 4.56 -4.43
C LEU A 44 2.50 5.01 -5.26
N ALA A 45 2.28 5.75 -6.35
CA ALA A 45 3.36 6.34 -7.15
C ALA A 45 4.18 7.35 -6.33
N GLY A 46 3.51 8.21 -5.59
CA GLY A 46 4.15 9.17 -4.67
C GLY A 46 4.97 8.48 -3.58
N LEU A 47 4.46 7.36 -3.03
CA LEU A 47 5.20 6.55 -2.05
C LEU A 47 6.44 5.89 -2.66
N ALA A 48 6.34 5.32 -3.87
CA ALA A 48 7.48 4.75 -4.57
C ALA A 48 8.57 5.81 -4.76
N LEU A 49 8.19 7.01 -5.20
CA LEU A 49 9.10 8.14 -5.37
C LEU A 49 9.70 8.59 -4.03
N TRP A 50 8.89 8.75 -2.99
CA TRP A 50 9.35 9.17 -1.67
C TRP A 50 10.34 8.17 -1.06
N LEU A 51 10.03 6.87 -1.14
CA LEU A 51 10.94 5.79 -0.72
C LEU A 51 12.24 5.81 -1.51
N THR A 52 12.23 6.19 -2.77
CA THR A 52 13.42 6.29 -3.62
C THR A 52 14.28 7.49 -3.24
N LEU A 53 13.67 8.66 -3.07
CA LEU A 53 14.39 9.92 -2.83
C LEU A 53 14.84 10.09 -1.37
N ARG A 54 14.12 9.52 -0.41
CA ARG A 54 14.43 9.65 1.02
C ARG A 54 14.59 8.28 1.68
N PRO A 55 15.76 7.66 1.52
CA PRO A 55 16.01 6.30 2.03
C PRO A 55 16.10 6.19 3.54
N ALA A 56 16.37 7.29 4.24
CA ALA A 56 16.53 7.30 5.69
C ALA A 56 15.24 7.78 6.37
N GLY A 57 14.78 7.05 7.37
CA GLY A 57 13.62 7.43 8.19
C GLY A 57 12.55 6.34 8.28
N PRO A 58 11.81 6.27 9.39
CA PRO A 58 10.75 5.28 9.59
C PRO A 58 9.44 5.68 8.90
N LEU A 59 9.25 6.95 8.59
CA LEU A 59 7.97 7.48 8.11
C LEU A 59 7.53 6.92 6.75
N PRO A 60 8.40 6.90 5.68
CA PRO A 60 7.97 6.35 4.41
C PRO A 60 7.51 4.89 4.47
N PRO A 61 8.23 3.95 5.08
CA PRO A 61 7.74 2.57 5.21
C PRO A 61 6.52 2.44 6.12
N ALA A 62 6.33 3.31 7.12
CA ALA A 62 5.13 3.31 7.95
C ALA A 62 3.89 3.74 7.15
N VAL A 63 4.01 4.79 6.34
CA VAL A 63 2.92 5.24 5.46
C VAL A 63 2.62 4.18 4.40
N ALA A 64 3.64 3.54 3.81
CA ALA A 64 3.44 2.45 2.86
C ALA A 64 2.69 1.27 3.50
N ALA A 65 3.06 0.86 4.72
CA ALA A 65 2.35 -0.19 5.43
C ALA A 65 0.88 0.17 5.69
N LEU A 66 0.60 1.42 6.08
CA LEU A 66 -0.77 1.90 6.29
C LEU A 66 -1.59 1.89 4.99
N VAL A 67 -1.01 2.35 3.88
CA VAL A 67 -1.68 2.37 2.58
C VAL A 67 -1.99 0.95 2.10
N PHE A 68 -1.02 0.03 2.15
CA PHE A 68 -1.26 -1.37 1.77
C PHE A 68 -2.31 -2.04 2.67
N ALA A 69 -2.28 -1.81 3.98
CA ALA A 69 -3.31 -2.33 4.88
C ALA A 69 -4.69 -1.77 4.56
N GLY A 70 -4.78 -0.49 4.23
CA GLY A 70 -6.02 0.16 3.79
C GLY A 70 -6.57 -0.42 2.49
N LEU A 71 -5.71 -0.66 1.49
CA LEU A 71 -6.11 -1.27 0.21
C LEU A 71 -6.60 -2.71 0.37
N LEU A 72 -5.91 -3.51 1.19
CA LEU A 72 -6.33 -4.88 1.51
C LEU A 72 -7.67 -4.91 2.26
N ALA A 73 -7.85 -4.02 3.24
CA ALA A 73 -9.10 -3.89 3.98
C ALA A 73 -10.26 -3.43 3.08
N SER A 74 -10.01 -2.44 2.21
CA SER A 74 -11.01 -1.95 1.26
C SER A 74 -11.46 -3.04 0.30
N TYR A 75 -10.53 -3.86 -0.19
CA TYR A 75 -10.85 -5.00 -1.05
C TYR A 75 -11.68 -6.06 -0.31
N ALA A 76 -11.32 -6.39 0.92
CA ALA A 76 -12.09 -7.33 1.73
C ALA A 76 -13.53 -6.84 1.95
N LEU A 77 -13.73 -5.54 2.18
CA LEU A 77 -15.06 -4.94 2.28
C LEU A 77 -15.78 -4.98 0.92
N ALA A 78 -15.14 -4.60 -0.17
CA ALA A 78 -15.74 -4.59 -1.50
C ALA A 78 -16.24 -5.97 -1.92
N THR A 79 -15.49 -7.03 -1.61
CA THR A 79 -15.85 -8.41 -2.00
C THR A 79 -16.83 -9.11 -1.05
N THR A 80 -17.02 -8.60 0.17
CA THR A 80 -17.88 -9.25 1.19
C THR A 80 -19.20 -8.53 1.41
N THR A 81 -19.14 -7.24 1.70
CA THR A 81 -20.34 -6.43 2.06
C THR A 81 -20.69 -5.38 1.02
N GLY A 82 -19.82 -5.15 0.04
CA GLY A 82 -19.85 -3.95 -0.77
C GLY A 82 -19.41 -2.70 0.00
N VAL A 83 -19.23 -1.60 -0.70
CA VAL A 83 -18.91 -0.28 -0.13
C VAL A 83 -20.00 0.69 -0.56
N LEU A 84 -20.86 1.11 0.37
CA LEU A 84 -22.12 1.80 0.15
C LEU A 84 -22.04 3.00 -0.81
N VAL A 85 -20.94 3.74 -0.83
CA VAL A 85 -20.73 4.95 -1.64
C VAL A 85 -19.99 4.65 -2.95
N LEU A 86 -19.22 3.56 -3.00
CA LEU A 86 -18.35 3.23 -4.13
C LEU A 86 -18.91 2.07 -4.95
N HIS A 87 -19.34 1.00 -4.28
CA HIS A 87 -19.90 -0.22 -4.84
C HIS A 87 -20.86 -0.83 -3.81
N PRO A 88 -22.17 -0.61 -3.91
CA PRO A 88 -23.14 -1.13 -2.94
C PRO A 88 -23.28 -2.66 -2.99
N GLU A 89 -22.98 -3.30 -4.12
CA GLU A 89 -23.00 -4.75 -4.27
C GLU A 89 -21.58 -5.34 -4.16
N PRO A 90 -21.44 -6.57 -3.63
CA PRO A 90 -20.14 -7.24 -3.57
C PRO A 90 -19.53 -7.45 -4.95
N GLU A 91 -18.25 -7.08 -5.09
CA GLU A 91 -17.52 -7.27 -6.34
C GLU A 91 -17.09 -8.73 -6.53
N PRO A 92 -17.11 -9.26 -7.77
CA PRO A 92 -16.60 -10.58 -8.06
C PRO A 92 -15.06 -10.60 -7.89
N VAL A 93 -14.57 -11.71 -7.36
CA VAL A 93 -13.11 -11.95 -7.24
C VAL A 93 -12.58 -12.45 -8.58
N ASP A 94 -11.62 -11.74 -9.16
CA ASP A 94 -10.93 -12.14 -10.37
C ASP A 94 -9.41 -12.34 -10.17
N GLY A 95 -8.75 -12.91 -11.20
CA GLY A 95 -7.33 -13.23 -11.14
C GLY A 95 -6.43 -11.99 -11.04
N LEU A 96 -6.80 -10.87 -11.67
CA LEU A 96 -6.03 -9.63 -11.61
C LEU A 96 -6.13 -8.98 -10.23
N ALA A 97 -7.33 -8.99 -9.65
CA ALA A 97 -7.54 -8.52 -8.28
C ALA A 97 -6.70 -9.33 -7.30
N LEU A 98 -6.71 -10.67 -7.39
CA LEU A 98 -5.88 -11.53 -6.53
C LEU A 98 -4.39 -11.28 -6.70
N ALA A 99 -3.90 -11.13 -7.94
CA ALA A 99 -2.49 -10.81 -8.21
C ALA A 99 -2.12 -9.45 -7.58
N THR A 100 -2.97 -8.44 -7.72
CA THR A 100 -2.76 -7.12 -7.09
C THR A 100 -2.69 -7.24 -5.58
N LYS A 101 -3.59 -8.00 -4.95
CA LYS A 101 -3.59 -8.24 -3.50
C LYS A 101 -2.35 -9.00 -3.04
N ALA A 102 -1.79 -9.88 -3.84
CA ALA A 102 -0.52 -10.54 -3.54
C ALA A 102 0.64 -9.51 -3.48
N PHE A 103 0.73 -8.58 -4.43
CA PHE A 103 1.73 -7.50 -4.38
C PHE A 103 1.52 -6.57 -3.18
N GLU A 104 0.29 -6.21 -2.87
CA GLU A 104 -0.03 -5.38 -1.69
C GLU A 104 0.37 -6.08 -0.38
N LEU A 105 0.11 -7.39 -0.27
CA LEU A 105 0.49 -8.17 0.90
C LEU A 105 2.02 -8.27 1.05
N VAL A 106 2.73 -8.53 -0.02
CA VAL A 106 4.21 -8.54 -0.03
C VAL A 106 4.75 -7.16 0.37
N GLY A 107 4.18 -6.08 -0.18
CA GLY A 107 4.52 -4.71 0.17
C GLY A 107 4.30 -4.42 1.66
N LEU A 108 3.13 -4.81 2.20
CA LEU A 108 2.79 -4.64 3.62
C LEU A 108 3.76 -5.38 4.54
N VAL A 109 3.95 -6.69 4.33
CA VAL A 109 4.83 -7.52 5.17
C VAL A 109 6.27 -7.00 5.14
N THR A 110 6.74 -6.60 3.97
CA THR A 110 8.10 -6.07 3.80
C THR A 110 8.26 -4.70 4.47
N ALA A 111 7.28 -3.80 4.35
CA ALA A 111 7.28 -2.50 5.01
C ALA A 111 7.28 -2.65 6.55
N LEU A 112 6.44 -3.53 7.09
CA LEU A 112 6.43 -3.84 8.52
C LEU A 112 7.78 -4.42 9.00
N SER A 113 8.41 -5.28 8.18
CA SER A 113 9.72 -5.84 8.51
C SER A 113 10.84 -4.80 8.59
N LEU A 114 10.75 -3.72 7.80
CA LEU A 114 11.67 -2.58 7.87
C LEU A 114 11.48 -1.80 9.18
N LEU A 115 10.25 -1.60 9.61
CA LEU A 115 9.94 -0.90 10.87
C LEU A 115 10.42 -1.68 12.10
N ARG A 116 10.18 -2.98 12.15
CA ARG A 116 10.61 -3.84 13.28
C ARG A 116 12.13 -3.82 13.47
N ARG A 117 12.91 -3.89 12.40
CA ARG A 117 14.40 -3.85 12.51
C ARG A 117 14.89 -2.53 13.08
N ARG A 118 14.27 -1.41 12.70
CA ARG A 118 14.65 -0.08 13.22
C ARG A 118 14.34 0.07 14.70
N ALA A 119 13.22 -0.47 15.17
CA ALA A 119 12.87 -0.46 16.58
C ALA A 119 13.90 -1.22 17.45
N ILE A 120 14.44 -2.32 16.94
CA ILE A 120 15.45 -3.13 17.65
C ILE A 120 16.84 -2.46 17.65
N SER A 121 17.13 -1.60 16.66
CA SER A 121 18.43 -0.93 16.51
C SER A 121 18.56 0.37 17.30
N LEU A 122 17.52 0.81 18.02
CA LEU A 122 17.62 1.97 18.90
C LEU A 122 18.46 1.57 20.13
N PRO A 123 19.58 2.28 20.42
CA PRO A 123 20.37 1.97 21.61
C PRO A 123 19.50 2.22 22.85
N LEU A 124 19.46 1.20 23.72
CA LEU A 124 18.93 1.38 25.06
C LEU A 124 19.71 2.55 25.70
N ILE A 125 19.00 3.60 26.06
CA ILE A 125 19.56 4.74 26.80
C ILE A 125 20.10 4.14 28.11
N GLN A 126 21.43 3.95 28.20
CA GLN A 126 22.05 3.59 29.46
C GLN A 126 21.84 4.80 30.40
N PRO A 127 21.23 4.62 31.59
CA PRO A 127 21.19 5.68 32.58
C PRO A 127 22.65 6.03 32.91
N LYS A 128 23.01 7.31 32.71
CA LYS A 128 24.28 7.84 33.18
C LYS A 128 24.34 7.56 34.69
N GLY A 129 25.21 6.64 35.08
CA GLY A 129 25.54 6.42 36.49
C GLY A 129 25.97 7.73 37.14
N THR A 130 25.35 8.05 38.23
CA THR A 130 25.72 9.12 39.19
C THR A 130 27.01 8.78 39.87
#